data_3665504eb4f237591dd9bd1dea37feff
#
_entry.id   3665504eb4f237591dd9bd1dea37feff
#
_cell.length_a   1.000
_cell.length_b   1.000
_cell.length_c   1.000
_cell.angle_alpha   90.00
_cell.angle_beta   90.00
_cell.angle_gamma   90.00
#
_symmetry.space_group_name_H-M   'P 1'
#
loop_
_entity.id
_entity.type
_entity.pdbx_description
1 polymer ?
#
loop_
_entity_poly.entity_id
_entity_poly.type
_entity_poly.pdbx_seq_one_letter_code
_entity_poly.pdbx_strand_id
1 'polypeptide(L)'
;MHAAIREWFDLYFGRAAPGEDPSGRLPVLIVDKLCRAVFAEYETRLTGADWMQGNLRALNAVRRRALQDALVGGECLLKPVPKGQHFDFVPVRRDCFAPLARDAHGRLQVVGTMELLARGARRYALLERRSAGAQGLCIETRLFELAGETLGREAPLFALPETEALRPTLLLPGVPGVGLATLRTPLLNCVDGGPEAVAVFAPAVGLIHSLGRTEHQLSREFENGAARVFASEDLLEQDASGRRGLRDDLFVGLPDDPANLGVTVYSPALREQSYLARKQDILRGCESLIGLKRGLLSEVEATERTATEVTASTGDYDLTIRDFQAMWENALREALTLCDALGRAYGLCSGAPFDPDAALTLDWGDGVLYDRTRTWNEYLDMVDAGLLRPELALAWYFGLPHETEADLAAIRGRYMPGTKEVKPDGTQAQ
;
A
#
# COMPACT_ATOMS: atom_id res chain seq x y z
N MET A 1 -5.33 12.46 -17.12
CA MET A 1 -5.15 11.14 -16.46
C MET A 1 -3.96 10.32 -16.94
N HIS A 2 -3.74 9.97 -18.22
CA HIS A 2 -2.63 9.09 -18.63
C HIS A 2 -1.25 9.57 -18.18
N ALA A 3 -0.95 10.87 -18.31
CA ALA A 3 0.31 11.44 -17.83
C ALA A 3 0.46 11.31 -16.31
N ALA A 4 -0.60 11.60 -15.57
CA ALA A 4 -0.60 11.47 -14.11
C ALA A 4 -0.41 10.02 -13.65
N ILE A 5 -1.08 9.04 -14.27
CA ILE A 5 -0.89 7.62 -13.97
C ILE A 5 0.57 7.21 -14.19
N ARG A 6 1.18 7.60 -15.31
CA ARG A 6 2.59 7.33 -15.58
C ARG A 6 3.49 7.95 -14.51
N GLU A 7 3.26 9.22 -14.20
CA GLU A 7 4.00 9.95 -13.16
C GLU A 7 3.91 9.25 -11.80
N TRP A 8 2.73 8.77 -11.38
CA TRP A 8 2.56 8.06 -10.12
C TRP A 8 3.41 6.78 -10.04
N PHE A 9 3.42 5.99 -11.11
CA PHE A 9 4.27 4.79 -11.18
C PHE A 9 5.76 5.14 -11.26
N ASP A 10 6.14 6.20 -11.95
CA ASP A 10 7.53 6.66 -12.03
C ASP A 10 8.03 7.15 -10.65
N LEU A 11 7.22 7.93 -9.92
CA LEU A 11 7.50 8.34 -8.55
C LEU A 11 7.59 7.16 -7.58
N TYR A 12 6.71 6.17 -7.73
CA TYR A 12 6.71 4.99 -6.88
C TYR A 12 7.91 4.07 -7.13
N PHE A 13 8.22 3.78 -8.39
CA PHE A 13 9.33 2.89 -8.75
C PHE A 13 10.69 3.60 -8.79
N GLY A 14 10.73 4.92 -8.66
CA GLY A 14 11.96 5.70 -8.75
C GLY A 14 12.63 5.56 -10.11
N ARG A 15 11.85 5.70 -11.20
CA ARG A 15 12.34 5.57 -12.57
C ARG A 15 13.05 6.82 -13.10
N ALA A 16 13.53 7.68 -12.20
CA ALA A 16 14.40 8.79 -12.55
C ALA A 16 15.84 8.31 -12.79
N ALA A 17 16.69 9.15 -13.39
CA ALA A 17 18.10 8.87 -13.52
C ALA A 17 18.76 8.68 -12.14
N PRO A 18 19.83 7.89 -12.01
CA PRO A 18 20.53 7.70 -10.76
C PRO A 18 20.95 9.04 -10.15
N GLY A 19 20.52 9.30 -8.90
CA GLY A 19 20.75 10.58 -8.20
C GLY A 19 19.70 11.67 -8.45
N GLU A 20 18.70 11.43 -9.28
CA GLU A 20 17.61 12.36 -9.62
C GLU A 20 16.23 11.89 -9.17
N ASP A 21 16.13 11.00 -8.16
CA ASP A 21 14.82 10.59 -7.66
C ASP A 21 14.10 11.77 -6.99
N PRO A 22 13.07 12.36 -7.64
CA PRO A 22 12.39 13.54 -7.13
C PRO A 22 11.44 13.22 -5.98
N SER A 23 11.27 11.94 -5.64
CA SER A 23 10.25 11.49 -4.69
C SER A 23 10.79 11.25 -3.29
N GLY A 24 12.12 11.10 -3.13
CA GLY A 24 12.73 10.66 -1.87
C GLY A 24 12.13 9.34 -1.35
N ARG A 25 11.57 8.51 -2.24
CA ARG A 25 10.86 7.26 -1.92
C ARG A 25 9.63 7.43 -1.02
N LEU A 26 9.11 8.66 -0.90
CA LEU A 26 7.95 8.95 -0.05
C LEU A 26 6.69 8.18 -0.49
N PRO A 27 6.36 8.03 -1.81
CA PRO A 27 5.22 7.21 -2.24
C PRO A 27 5.30 5.76 -1.77
N VAL A 28 6.50 5.17 -1.76
CA VAL A 28 6.71 3.79 -1.28
C VAL A 28 6.40 3.69 0.20
N LEU A 29 6.89 4.66 1.00
CA LEU A 29 6.64 4.69 2.43
C LEU A 29 5.15 4.85 2.75
N ILE A 30 4.45 5.76 2.07
CA ILE A 30 3.01 5.99 2.23
C ILE A 30 2.23 4.70 1.96
N VAL A 31 2.46 4.09 0.81
CA VAL A 31 1.74 2.88 0.38
C VAL A 31 2.04 1.69 1.30
N ASP A 32 3.30 1.48 1.72
CA ASP A 32 3.66 0.41 2.64
C ASP A 32 2.98 0.57 4.01
N LYS A 33 2.98 1.80 4.56
CA LYS A 33 2.30 2.10 5.83
C LYS A 33 0.79 1.80 5.76
N LEU A 34 0.11 2.25 4.70
CA LEU A 34 -1.31 2.00 4.50
C LEU A 34 -1.61 0.50 4.30
N CYS A 35 -0.84 -0.20 3.45
CA CYS A 35 -1.03 -1.63 3.23
C CYS A 35 -0.87 -2.46 4.50
N ARG A 36 0.07 -2.08 5.38
CA ARG A 36 0.26 -2.74 6.67
C ARG A 36 -0.91 -2.47 7.60
N ALA A 37 -1.38 -1.23 7.68
CA ALA A 37 -2.48 -0.85 8.54
C ALA A 37 -3.79 -1.52 8.13
N VAL A 38 -4.12 -1.52 6.82
CA VAL A 38 -5.36 -2.12 6.30
C VAL A 38 -5.48 -3.61 6.64
N PHE A 39 -4.38 -4.37 6.54
CA PHE A 39 -4.39 -5.83 6.76
C PHE A 39 -3.76 -6.27 8.08
N ALA A 40 -3.71 -5.40 9.06
CA ALA A 40 -3.01 -5.68 10.31
C ALA A 40 -3.65 -6.84 11.09
N GLU A 41 -4.98 -6.86 11.21
CA GLU A 41 -5.78 -7.84 11.97
C GLU A 41 -6.76 -8.60 11.07
N TYR A 42 -6.54 -8.53 9.76
CA TYR A 42 -7.43 -9.09 8.76
C TYR A 42 -7.52 -10.62 8.82
N GLU A 43 -8.70 -11.13 9.10
CA GLU A 43 -9.06 -12.54 8.99
C GLU A 43 -10.29 -12.75 8.09
N THR A 44 -10.34 -13.90 7.41
CA THR A 44 -11.49 -14.27 6.57
C THR A 44 -11.85 -15.72 6.75
N ARG A 45 -13.14 -15.99 6.77
CA ARG A 45 -13.70 -17.34 6.87
C ARG A 45 -14.81 -17.52 5.85
N LEU A 46 -14.89 -18.72 5.26
CA LEU A 46 -16.01 -19.16 4.42
C LEU A 46 -16.73 -20.30 5.12
N THR A 47 -18.07 -20.24 5.11
CA THR A 47 -18.94 -21.27 5.68
C THR A 47 -19.77 -21.90 4.57
N GLY A 48 -19.85 -23.25 4.54
CA GLY A 48 -20.73 -23.97 3.64
C GLY A 48 -20.35 -23.99 2.15
N ALA A 49 -19.13 -23.57 1.79
CA ALA A 49 -18.67 -23.48 0.40
C ALA A 49 -17.23 -24.01 0.24
N ASP A 50 -17.01 -25.30 0.49
CA ASP A 50 -15.67 -25.89 0.51
C ASP A 50 -14.88 -25.71 -0.79
N TRP A 51 -15.54 -25.79 -1.95
CA TRP A 51 -14.91 -25.60 -3.25
C TRP A 51 -14.38 -24.17 -3.45
N MET A 52 -14.95 -23.20 -2.75
CA MET A 52 -14.54 -21.79 -2.82
C MET A 52 -13.31 -21.48 -1.95
N GLN A 53 -12.94 -22.37 -1.02
CA GLN A 53 -11.78 -22.17 -0.12
C GLN A 53 -10.45 -21.99 -0.86
N GLY A 54 -10.28 -22.67 -2.01
CA GLY A 54 -9.12 -22.51 -2.88
C GLY A 54 -9.02 -21.09 -3.44
N ASN A 55 -10.15 -20.55 -3.91
CA ASN A 55 -10.24 -19.18 -4.45
C ASN A 55 -9.98 -18.13 -3.38
N LEU A 56 -10.55 -18.29 -2.18
CA LEU A 56 -10.30 -17.35 -1.06
C LEU A 56 -8.82 -17.33 -0.66
N ARG A 57 -8.18 -18.51 -0.59
CA ARG A 57 -6.73 -18.58 -0.31
C ARG A 57 -5.89 -17.89 -1.36
N ALA A 58 -6.24 -18.04 -2.64
CA ALA A 58 -5.56 -17.39 -3.75
C ALA A 58 -5.72 -15.87 -3.70
N LEU A 59 -6.92 -15.35 -3.40
CA LEU A 59 -7.18 -13.92 -3.19
C LEU A 59 -6.38 -13.37 -2.01
N ASN A 60 -6.39 -14.05 -0.88
CA ASN A 60 -5.61 -13.66 0.30
C ASN A 60 -4.10 -13.65 0.04
N ALA A 61 -3.58 -14.53 -0.83
CA ALA A 61 -2.18 -14.53 -1.19
C ALA A 61 -1.75 -13.27 -1.95
N VAL A 62 -2.63 -12.71 -2.77
CA VAL A 62 -2.32 -11.53 -3.60
C VAL A 62 -2.81 -10.20 -2.99
N ARG A 63 -3.52 -10.22 -1.84
CA ARG A 63 -4.20 -9.06 -1.27
C ARG A 63 -3.33 -7.82 -1.10
N ARG A 64 -2.12 -8.00 -0.53
CA ARG A 64 -1.19 -6.88 -0.30
C ARG A 64 -0.71 -6.26 -1.59
N ARG A 65 -0.36 -7.09 -2.58
CA ARG A 65 0.08 -6.61 -3.89
C ARG A 65 -1.05 -5.90 -4.62
N ALA A 66 -2.25 -6.45 -4.61
CA ALA A 66 -3.42 -5.86 -5.25
C ALA A 66 -3.76 -4.49 -4.63
N LEU A 67 -3.78 -4.39 -3.29
CA LEU A 67 -3.99 -3.12 -2.60
C LEU A 67 -2.88 -2.11 -2.94
N GLN A 68 -1.62 -2.53 -2.90
CA GLN A 68 -0.48 -1.70 -3.26
C GLN A 68 -0.62 -1.14 -4.68
N ASP A 69 -0.92 -1.99 -5.66
CA ASP A 69 -1.09 -1.59 -7.06
C ASP A 69 -2.30 -0.64 -7.23
N ALA A 70 -3.37 -0.83 -6.46
CA ALA A 70 -4.52 0.08 -6.43
C ALA A 70 -4.18 1.43 -5.80
N LEU A 71 -3.47 1.46 -4.67
CA LEU A 71 -3.06 2.71 -4.01
C LEU A 71 -2.11 3.54 -4.87
N VAL A 72 -1.25 2.89 -5.67
CA VAL A 72 -0.32 3.58 -6.58
C VAL A 72 -1.01 4.08 -7.84
N GLY A 73 -1.88 3.27 -8.45
CA GLY A 73 -2.50 3.56 -9.74
C GLY A 73 -3.92 4.12 -9.67
N GLY A 74 -4.51 4.19 -8.47
CA GLY A 74 -5.92 4.52 -8.25
C GLY A 74 -6.86 3.34 -8.46
N GLU A 75 -6.51 2.40 -9.32
CA GLU A 75 -7.31 1.22 -9.65
C GLU A 75 -6.41 0.03 -9.98
N CYS A 76 -6.80 -1.17 -9.52
CA CYS A 76 -6.17 -2.44 -9.86
C CYS A 76 -7.25 -3.46 -10.19
N LEU A 77 -7.03 -4.30 -11.18
CA LEU A 77 -7.97 -5.37 -11.54
C LEU A 77 -7.43 -6.72 -11.07
N LEU A 78 -8.30 -7.56 -10.55
CA LEU A 78 -8.00 -8.95 -10.20
C LEU A 78 -8.44 -9.85 -11.35
N LYS A 79 -7.47 -10.38 -12.10
CA LYS A 79 -7.71 -11.31 -13.23
C LYS A 79 -7.69 -12.75 -12.70
N PRO A 80 -8.83 -13.47 -12.72
CA PRO A 80 -8.86 -14.89 -12.38
C PRO A 80 -8.20 -15.71 -13.48
N VAL A 81 -7.35 -16.66 -13.08
CA VAL A 81 -6.66 -17.59 -13.97
C VAL A 81 -6.96 -19.00 -13.51
N PRO A 82 -7.54 -19.88 -14.35
CA PRO A 82 -7.88 -21.26 -13.96
C PRO A 82 -6.65 -22.04 -13.50
N LYS A 83 -6.78 -22.74 -12.36
CA LYS A 83 -5.74 -23.62 -11.80
C LYS A 83 -6.36 -24.85 -11.14
N GLY A 84 -6.46 -25.93 -11.89
CA GLY A 84 -7.12 -27.15 -11.42
C GLY A 84 -8.58 -26.91 -11.08
N GLN A 85 -8.96 -27.05 -9.81
CA GLN A 85 -10.34 -26.91 -9.33
C GLN A 85 -10.65 -25.50 -8.77
N HIS A 86 -9.73 -24.55 -8.85
CA HIS A 86 -9.91 -23.18 -8.37
C HIS A 86 -9.27 -22.19 -9.34
N PHE A 87 -9.36 -20.90 -9.02
CA PHE A 87 -8.71 -19.82 -9.76
C PHE A 87 -7.60 -19.22 -8.91
N ASP A 88 -6.42 -19.04 -9.50
CA ASP A 88 -5.42 -18.09 -9.01
C ASP A 88 -5.79 -16.68 -9.48
N PHE A 89 -5.17 -15.64 -8.87
CA PHE A 89 -5.44 -14.27 -9.23
C PHE A 89 -4.17 -13.53 -9.58
N VAL A 90 -4.23 -12.77 -10.68
CA VAL A 90 -3.15 -11.89 -11.12
C VAL A 90 -3.63 -10.44 -10.98
N PRO A 91 -3.01 -9.64 -10.09
CA PRO A 91 -3.26 -8.20 -10.07
C PRO A 91 -2.77 -7.54 -11.35
N VAL A 92 -3.67 -6.82 -12.02
CA VAL A 92 -3.36 -6.04 -13.24
C VAL A 92 -3.30 -4.57 -12.85
N ARG A 93 -2.11 -3.99 -12.95
CA ARG A 93 -1.84 -2.60 -12.58
C ARG A 93 -2.51 -1.62 -13.54
N ARG A 94 -2.75 -0.42 -13.07
CA ARG A 94 -3.43 0.64 -13.83
C ARG A 94 -2.68 1.06 -15.11
N ASP A 95 -1.38 0.95 -15.15
CA ASP A 95 -0.54 1.19 -16.33
C ASP A 95 -0.57 0.04 -17.36
N CYS A 96 -1.17 -1.10 -17.00
CA CYS A 96 -1.32 -2.29 -17.84
C CYS A 96 -2.75 -2.50 -18.37
N PHE A 97 -3.69 -1.60 -18.08
CA PHE A 97 -5.04 -1.67 -18.63
C PHE A 97 -5.61 -0.30 -18.96
N ALA A 98 -6.55 -0.27 -19.90
CA ALA A 98 -7.29 0.91 -20.32
C ALA A 98 -8.80 0.66 -20.20
N PRO A 99 -9.54 1.41 -19.37
CA PRO A 99 -11.00 1.45 -19.43
C PRO A 99 -11.42 2.04 -20.75
N LEU A 100 -12.18 1.27 -21.54
CA LEU A 100 -12.68 1.71 -22.83
C LEU A 100 -14.13 2.18 -22.76
N ALA A 101 -14.92 1.59 -21.85
CA ALA A 101 -16.28 2.03 -21.55
C ALA A 101 -16.62 1.70 -20.10
N ARG A 102 -17.39 2.60 -19.48
CA ARG A 102 -18.01 2.43 -18.15
C ARG A 102 -19.52 2.70 -18.24
N ASP A 103 -20.29 2.10 -17.34
CA ASP A 103 -21.71 2.41 -17.18
C ASP A 103 -21.91 3.71 -16.37
N ALA A 104 -23.18 4.07 -16.16
CA ALA A 104 -23.55 5.26 -15.38
C ALA A 104 -23.11 5.18 -13.88
N HIS A 105 -22.80 3.99 -13.38
CA HIS A 105 -22.31 3.76 -12.03
C HIS A 105 -20.78 3.66 -11.95
N GLY A 106 -20.07 3.88 -13.07
CA GLY A 106 -18.63 3.81 -13.18
C GLY A 106 -18.06 2.38 -13.27
N ARG A 107 -18.89 1.34 -13.41
CA ARG A 107 -18.45 -0.04 -13.58
C ARG A 107 -17.93 -0.27 -14.99
N LEU A 108 -16.85 -1.05 -15.10
CA LEU A 108 -16.25 -1.39 -16.39
C LEU A 108 -17.23 -2.20 -17.26
N GLN A 109 -17.48 -1.72 -18.47
CA GLN A 109 -18.25 -2.41 -19.50
C GLN A 109 -17.34 -2.94 -20.62
N VAL A 110 -16.27 -2.20 -20.92
CA VAL A 110 -15.23 -2.63 -21.85
C VAL A 110 -13.88 -2.23 -21.30
N VAL A 111 -12.94 -3.15 -21.26
CA VAL A 111 -11.57 -2.90 -20.82
C VAL A 111 -10.58 -3.59 -21.74
N GLY A 112 -9.49 -2.90 -22.06
CA GLY A 112 -8.32 -3.48 -22.71
C GLY A 112 -7.22 -3.73 -21.67
N THR A 113 -6.65 -4.94 -21.62
CA THR A 113 -5.50 -5.26 -20.79
C THR A 113 -4.30 -5.60 -21.64
N MET A 114 -3.10 -5.31 -21.16
CA MET A 114 -1.84 -5.61 -21.81
C MET A 114 -0.92 -6.36 -20.87
N GLU A 115 -0.37 -7.48 -21.35
CA GLU A 115 0.64 -8.26 -20.64
C GLU A 115 1.90 -8.36 -21.50
N LEU A 116 3.06 -8.09 -20.91
CA LEU A 116 4.34 -8.19 -21.58
C LEU A 116 4.94 -9.58 -21.37
N LEU A 117 5.23 -10.27 -22.46
CA LEU A 117 5.82 -11.60 -22.47
C LEU A 117 7.19 -11.54 -23.16
N ALA A 118 8.10 -12.43 -22.78
CA ALA A 118 9.43 -12.48 -23.38
C ALA A 118 9.81 -13.93 -23.75
N ARG A 119 10.38 -14.13 -24.93
CA ARG A 119 10.94 -15.42 -25.38
C ARG A 119 12.32 -15.19 -26.00
N GLY A 120 13.35 -15.54 -25.24
CA GLY A 120 14.73 -15.19 -25.64
C GLY A 120 14.92 -13.68 -25.72
N ALA A 121 15.40 -13.19 -26.85
CA ALA A 121 15.60 -11.76 -27.09
C ALA A 121 14.34 -11.02 -27.60
N ARG A 122 13.27 -11.75 -27.93
CA ARG A 122 12.03 -11.16 -28.44
C ARG A 122 11.07 -10.85 -27.30
N ARG A 123 10.42 -9.71 -27.39
CA ARG A 123 9.35 -9.28 -26.48
C ARG A 123 8.02 -9.23 -27.23
N TYR A 124 6.97 -9.59 -26.52
CA TYR A 124 5.61 -9.63 -27.06
C TYR A 124 4.66 -8.89 -26.13
N ALA A 125 3.59 -8.32 -26.70
CA ALA A 125 2.46 -7.78 -25.97
C ALA A 125 1.24 -8.64 -26.25
N LEU A 126 0.70 -9.27 -25.21
CA LEU A 126 -0.61 -9.94 -25.24
C LEU A 126 -1.66 -8.89 -24.89
N LEU A 127 -2.54 -8.61 -25.84
CA LEU A 127 -3.66 -7.68 -25.67
C LEU A 127 -4.95 -8.46 -25.53
N GLU A 128 -5.71 -8.21 -24.47
CA GLU A 128 -7.05 -8.73 -24.28
C GLU A 128 -8.04 -7.57 -24.22
N ARG A 129 -9.07 -7.61 -25.07
CA ARG A 129 -10.25 -6.76 -24.96
C ARG A 129 -11.37 -7.55 -24.35
N ARG A 130 -11.85 -7.14 -23.20
CA ARG A 130 -12.94 -7.79 -22.47
C ARG A 130 -14.15 -6.88 -22.50
N SER A 131 -15.30 -7.43 -22.89
CA SER A 131 -16.55 -6.67 -22.99
C SER A 131 -17.71 -7.42 -22.33
N ALA A 132 -18.47 -6.70 -21.50
CA ALA A 132 -19.72 -7.17 -20.96
C ALA A 132 -20.83 -7.03 -22.01
N GLY A 133 -21.57 -8.09 -22.26
CA GLY A 133 -22.67 -8.09 -23.22
C GLY A 133 -23.90 -8.82 -22.68
N ALA A 134 -25.01 -8.71 -23.40
CA ALA A 134 -26.24 -9.41 -23.05
C ALA A 134 -26.11 -10.95 -23.01
N GLN A 135 -25.14 -11.49 -23.74
CA GLN A 135 -24.88 -12.94 -23.80
C GLN A 135 -23.82 -13.40 -22.79
N GLY A 136 -23.25 -12.49 -22.01
CA GLY A 136 -22.15 -12.74 -21.08
C GLY A 136 -20.86 -12.03 -21.43
N LEU A 137 -19.74 -12.55 -20.94
CA LEU A 137 -18.40 -11.99 -21.17
C LEU A 137 -17.84 -12.42 -22.53
N CYS A 138 -17.42 -11.46 -23.33
CA CYS A 138 -16.65 -11.68 -24.56
C CYS A 138 -15.20 -11.24 -24.35
N ILE A 139 -14.24 -12.12 -24.65
CA ILE A 139 -12.79 -11.86 -24.58
C ILE A 139 -12.20 -12.00 -25.98
N GLU A 140 -11.62 -10.93 -26.51
CA GLU A 140 -10.85 -10.90 -27.75
C GLU A 140 -9.38 -10.83 -27.41
N THR A 141 -8.57 -11.76 -27.89
CA THR A 141 -7.14 -11.89 -27.56
C THR A 141 -6.29 -11.77 -28.82
N ARG A 142 -5.25 -10.92 -28.76
CA ARG A 142 -4.28 -10.74 -29.84
C ARG A 142 -2.86 -10.66 -29.27
N LEU A 143 -1.90 -11.22 -29.99
CA LEU A 143 -0.49 -11.19 -29.65
C LEU A 143 0.27 -10.34 -30.67
N PHE A 144 1.11 -9.43 -30.18
CA PHE A 144 1.96 -8.58 -31.01
C PHE A 144 3.42 -8.74 -30.63
N GLU A 145 4.31 -8.84 -31.61
CA GLU A 145 5.75 -8.70 -31.38
C GLU A 145 6.07 -7.21 -31.14
N LEU A 146 6.93 -6.89 -30.16
CA LEU A 146 7.31 -5.52 -29.86
C LEU A 146 8.54 -5.10 -30.69
N ALA A 147 8.43 -3.95 -31.33
CA ALA A 147 9.54 -3.24 -31.96
C ALA A 147 10.02 -2.12 -31.01
N GLY A 148 10.98 -2.43 -30.14
CA GLY A 148 11.36 -1.54 -29.03
C GLY A 148 10.25 -1.44 -27.99
N GLU A 149 9.64 -0.27 -27.84
CA GLU A 149 8.50 0.01 -26.93
C GLU A 149 7.15 0.13 -27.66
N THR A 150 7.13 -0.07 -28.99
CA THR A 150 5.93 0.07 -29.82
C THR A 150 5.40 -1.30 -30.23
N LEU A 151 4.09 -1.37 -30.50
CA LEU A 151 3.47 -2.55 -31.09
C LEU A 151 3.98 -2.71 -32.54
N GLY A 152 4.58 -3.86 -32.82
CA GLY A 152 5.03 -4.24 -34.14
C GLY A 152 4.02 -5.15 -34.84
N ARG A 153 4.49 -6.23 -35.45
CA ARG A 153 3.67 -7.16 -36.23
C ARG A 153 2.81 -8.04 -35.30
N GLU A 154 1.56 -8.30 -35.71
CA GLU A 154 0.71 -9.31 -35.07
C GLU A 154 1.31 -10.71 -35.25
N ALA A 155 1.44 -11.44 -34.15
CA ALA A 155 1.95 -12.80 -34.08
C ALA A 155 0.81 -13.77 -33.76
N PRO A 156 0.86 -15.02 -34.25
CA PRO A 156 -0.13 -16.01 -33.92
C PRO A 156 -0.02 -16.41 -32.43
N LEU A 157 -1.15 -16.72 -31.76
CA LEU A 157 -1.17 -17.09 -30.36
C LEU A 157 -0.29 -18.30 -30.02
N PHE A 158 -0.11 -19.23 -30.96
CA PHE A 158 0.76 -20.39 -30.79
C PHE A 158 2.27 -20.06 -30.87
N ALA A 159 2.65 -18.79 -31.09
CA ALA A 159 4.06 -18.38 -31.08
C ALA A 159 4.73 -18.53 -29.70
N LEU A 160 3.94 -18.54 -28.62
CA LEU A 160 4.40 -18.69 -27.26
C LEU A 160 3.63 -19.84 -26.56
N PRO A 161 4.30 -20.69 -25.77
CA PRO A 161 3.64 -21.75 -25.01
C PRO A 161 2.56 -21.23 -24.07
N GLU A 162 2.77 -20.05 -23.48
CA GLU A 162 1.86 -19.42 -22.54
C GLU A 162 0.55 -18.95 -23.20
N THR A 163 0.56 -18.73 -24.51
CA THR A 163 -0.60 -18.22 -25.26
C THR A 163 -1.19 -19.26 -26.22
N GLU A 164 -0.56 -20.42 -26.38
CA GLU A 164 -0.98 -21.46 -27.32
C GLU A 164 -2.42 -21.96 -27.08
N ALA A 165 -2.81 -22.09 -25.81
CA ALA A 165 -4.15 -22.55 -25.42
C ALA A 165 -5.23 -21.46 -25.52
N LEU A 166 -4.83 -20.19 -25.74
CA LEU A 166 -5.76 -19.06 -25.82
C LEU A 166 -6.48 -19.05 -27.17
N ARG A 167 -7.75 -18.62 -27.14
CA ARG A 167 -8.56 -18.45 -28.35
C ARG A 167 -8.59 -16.97 -28.75
N PRO A 168 -8.57 -16.65 -30.06
CA PRO A 168 -8.70 -15.26 -30.54
C PRO A 168 -9.98 -14.58 -30.05
N THR A 169 -11.06 -15.37 -29.89
CA THR A 169 -12.33 -14.91 -29.32
C THR A 169 -12.91 -16.01 -28.44
N LEU A 170 -13.29 -15.65 -27.22
CA LEU A 170 -13.93 -16.51 -26.24
C LEU A 170 -15.19 -15.84 -25.73
N LEU A 171 -16.34 -16.52 -25.82
CA LEU A 171 -17.60 -16.10 -25.22
C LEU A 171 -17.89 -17.01 -24.01
N LEU A 172 -18.13 -16.39 -22.86
CA LEU A 172 -18.49 -17.07 -21.61
C LEU A 172 -19.90 -16.65 -21.20
N PRO A 173 -20.94 -17.46 -21.54
CA PRO A 173 -22.31 -17.17 -21.20
C PRO A 173 -22.53 -17.14 -19.68
N GLY A 174 -23.34 -16.20 -19.21
CA GLY A 174 -23.68 -16.10 -17.78
C GLY A 174 -22.61 -15.53 -16.88
N VAL A 175 -21.40 -15.22 -17.41
CA VAL A 175 -20.37 -14.53 -16.64
C VAL A 175 -20.65 -13.02 -16.63
N PRO A 176 -20.82 -12.39 -15.46
CA PRO A 176 -21.17 -10.98 -15.36
C PRO A 176 -19.99 -10.07 -15.63
N GLY A 177 -20.29 -8.86 -16.12
CA GLY A 177 -19.30 -7.79 -16.29
C GLY A 177 -18.19 -8.16 -17.27
N VAL A 178 -17.00 -7.60 -17.04
CA VAL A 178 -15.79 -7.81 -17.86
C VAL A 178 -14.98 -9.04 -17.39
N GLY A 179 -15.46 -9.80 -16.42
CA GLY A 179 -14.78 -10.99 -15.90
C GLY A 179 -13.50 -10.65 -15.11
N LEU A 180 -13.46 -9.51 -14.47
CA LEU A 180 -12.38 -9.01 -13.61
C LEU A 180 -13.02 -8.35 -12.40
N ALA A 181 -12.51 -8.62 -11.21
CA ALA A 181 -12.93 -7.86 -10.02
C ALA A 181 -12.06 -6.61 -9.88
N THR A 182 -12.63 -5.55 -9.33
CA THR A 182 -12.03 -4.22 -9.36
C THR A 182 -11.74 -3.70 -7.95
N LEU A 183 -10.46 -3.36 -7.69
CA LEU A 183 -10.07 -2.52 -6.56
C LEU A 183 -9.96 -1.08 -7.05
N ARG A 184 -10.76 -0.18 -6.47
CA ARG A 184 -10.78 1.22 -6.87
C ARG A 184 -10.71 2.10 -5.63
N THR A 185 -9.73 3.01 -5.59
CA THR A 185 -9.56 3.93 -4.45
C THR A 185 -10.81 4.80 -4.27
N PRO A 186 -11.31 4.97 -3.03
CA PRO A 186 -12.51 5.76 -2.74
C PRO A 186 -12.19 7.27 -2.67
N LEU A 187 -11.29 7.74 -3.53
CA LEU A 187 -10.83 9.12 -3.52
C LEU A 187 -11.44 9.92 -4.67
N LEU A 188 -11.70 11.19 -4.41
CA LEU A 188 -12.15 12.13 -5.44
C LEU A 188 -10.98 12.41 -6.41
N ASN A 189 -11.30 12.46 -7.70
CA ASN A 189 -10.30 12.76 -8.73
C ASN A 189 -9.91 14.24 -8.66
N CYS A 190 -8.78 14.51 -8.04
CA CYS A 190 -8.19 15.84 -7.91
C CYS A 190 -7.33 16.25 -9.12
N VAL A 191 -7.19 15.39 -10.16
CA VAL A 191 -6.36 15.66 -11.34
C VAL A 191 -7.14 16.37 -12.43
N ASP A 192 -8.31 15.83 -12.81
CA ASP A 192 -9.12 16.36 -13.88
C ASP A 192 -10.63 16.35 -13.61
N GLY A 193 -11.04 15.96 -12.39
CA GLY A 193 -12.44 15.88 -11.97
C GLY A 193 -13.25 14.79 -12.70
N GLY A 194 -12.61 13.95 -13.48
CA GLY A 194 -13.25 12.87 -14.24
C GLY A 194 -13.64 11.66 -13.36
N PRO A 195 -14.23 10.62 -13.97
CA PRO A 195 -14.69 9.44 -13.24
C PRO A 195 -13.56 8.46 -12.89
N GLU A 196 -12.32 8.71 -13.28
CA GLU A 196 -11.20 7.82 -13.02
C GLU A 196 -10.72 7.92 -11.57
N ALA A 197 -10.35 6.79 -10.98
CA ALA A 197 -9.74 6.75 -9.65
C ALA A 197 -8.30 7.30 -9.68
N VAL A 198 -7.83 7.79 -8.55
CA VAL A 198 -6.52 8.44 -8.40
C VAL A 198 -5.65 7.73 -7.37
N ALA A 199 -4.32 7.87 -7.52
CA ALA A 199 -3.37 7.37 -6.52
C ALA A 199 -3.66 7.96 -5.14
N VAL A 200 -3.38 7.20 -4.08
CA VAL A 200 -3.58 7.68 -2.70
C VAL A 200 -2.77 8.95 -2.41
N PHE A 201 -1.63 9.11 -3.04
CA PHE A 201 -0.76 10.27 -2.88
C PHE A 201 -0.95 11.34 -3.99
N ALA A 202 -1.94 11.17 -4.89
CA ALA A 202 -2.21 12.13 -5.97
C ALA A 202 -2.38 13.58 -5.46
N PRO A 203 -3.10 13.85 -4.35
CA PRO A 203 -3.21 15.22 -3.82
C PRO A 203 -1.89 15.81 -3.35
N ALA A 204 -0.93 14.96 -2.98
CA ALA A 204 0.36 15.36 -2.43
C ALA A 204 1.51 15.37 -3.46
N VAL A 205 1.28 15.06 -4.74
CA VAL A 205 2.34 14.98 -5.78
C VAL A 205 3.19 16.23 -5.83
N GLY A 206 2.59 17.42 -5.76
CA GLY A 206 3.31 18.69 -5.75
C GLY A 206 4.25 18.85 -4.53
N LEU A 207 3.85 18.34 -3.37
CA LEU A 207 4.68 18.31 -2.17
C LEU A 207 5.80 17.26 -2.28
N ILE A 208 5.53 16.11 -2.87
CA ILE A 208 6.53 15.06 -3.14
C ILE A 208 7.65 15.61 -4.02
N HIS A 209 7.32 16.31 -5.11
CA HIS A 209 8.32 17.00 -5.93
C HIS A 209 9.07 18.09 -5.17
N SER A 210 8.40 18.80 -4.26
CA SER A 210 9.04 19.82 -3.43
C SER A 210 10.02 19.21 -2.43
N LEU A 211 9.69 18.02 -1.90
CA LEU A 211 10.60 17.25 -1.05
C LEU A 211 11.87 16.88 -1.80
N GLY A 212 11.77 16.31 -3.00
CA GLY A 212 12.91 15.94 -3.81
C GLY A 212 13.81 17.14 -4.14
N ARG A 213 13.21 18.29 -4.49
CA ARG A 213 13.98 19.53 -4.68
C ARG A 213 14.69 19.99 -3.43
N THR A 214 14.04 19.89 -2.27
CA THR A 214 14.64 20.25 -0.97
C THR A 214 15.82 19.35 -0.63
N GLU A 215 15.71 18.05 -0.82
CA GLU A 215 16.79 17.06 -0.63
C GLU A 215 17.96 17.33 -1.57
N HIS A 216 17.70 17.60 -2.84
CA HIS A 216 18.74 17.96 -3.81
C HIS A 216 19.46 19.26 -3.43
N GLN A 217 18.72 20.28 -3.00
CA GLN A 217 19.30 21.54 -2.55
C GLN A 217 20.16 21.36 -1.29
N LEU A 218 19.68 20.55 -0.33
CA LEU A 218 20.43 20.22 0.88
C LEU A 218 21.73 19.49 0.54
N SER A 219 21.68 18.48 -0.34
CA SER A 219 22.88 17.78 -0.80
C SER A 219 23.90 18.72 -1.45
N ARG A 220 23.43 19.62 -2.31
CA ARG A 220 24.30 20.65 -2.91
C ARG A 220 24.86 21.64 -1.90
N GLU A 221 24.10 21.99 -0.86
CA GLU A 221 24.57 22.84 0.22
C GLU A 221 25.75 22.18 0.94
N PHE A 222 25.67 20.88 1.24
CA PHE A 222 26.79 20.12 1.83
C PHE A 222 28.00 20.04 0.89
N GLU A 223 27.78 19.74 -0.40
CA GLU A 223 28.86 19.67 -1.40
C GLU A 223 29.57 21.03 -1.57
N ASN A 224 28.80 22.12 -1.61
CA ASN A 224 29.34 23.47 -1.78
C ASN A 224 29.87 24.07 -0.47
N GLY A 225 29.35 23.59 0.66
CA GLY A 225 29.77 24.02 2.00
C GLY A 225 31.09 23.43 2.47
N ALA A 226 31.73 22.57 1.69
CA ALA A 226 33.07 22.11 1.99
C ALA A 226 34.03 23.31 2.12
N ALA A 227 34.78 23.30 3.21
CA ALA A 227 35.80 24.35 3.45
C ALA A 227 36.74 24.41 2.24
N ARG A 228 36.97 25.62 1.74
CA ARG A 228 37.85 25.89 0.62
C ARG A 228 38.96 26.81 1.07
N VAL A 229 40.14 26.48 0.69
CA VAL A 229 41.30 27.32 0.90
C VAL A 229 41.59 28.05 -0.41
N PHE A 230 41.51 29.38 -0.39
CA PHE A 230 41.94 30.22 -1.48
C PHE A 230 43.36 30.67 -1.16
N ALA A 231 44.30 30.26 -1.99
CA ALA A 231 45.69 30.61 -1.86
C ALA A 231 46.15 31.39 -3.10
N SER A 232 47.07 32.34 -2.95
CA SER A 232 47.73 33.00 -4.08
C SER A 232 48.40 31.94 -4.98
N GLU A 233 48.40 32.18 -6.29
CA GLU A 233 48.98 31.23 -7.27
C GLU A 233 50.49 31.01 -7.00
N ASP A 234 51.16 32.00 -6.40
CA ASP A 234 52.55 31.95 -6.03
C ASP A 234 52.86 30.97 -4.89
N LEU A 235 51.81 30.54 -4.14
CA LEU A 235 51.91 29.56 -3.05
C LEU A 235 51.64 28.14 -3.49
N LEU A 236 51.32 27.93 -4.78
CA LEU A 236 51.02 26.62 -5.31
C LEU A 236 52.23 26.03 -5.99
N GLU A 237 52.60 24.81 -5.61
CA GLU A 237 53.58 24.00 -6.33
C GLU A 237 52.88 23.02 -7.30
N GLN A 238 53.54 22.83 -8.42
CA GLN A 238 53.07 21.86 -9.43
C GLN A 238 53.81 20.55 -9.19
N ASP A 239 53.08 19.47 -8.97
CA ASP A 239 53.65 18.12 -8.88
C ASP A 239 54.12 17.58 -10.25
N ALA A 240 54.82 16.47 -10.25
CA ALA A 240 55.29 15.81 -11.49
C ALA A 240 54.14 15.37 -12.44
N SER A 241 52.89 15.35 -11.98
CA SER A 241 51.69 15.02 -12.77
C SER A 241 50.98 16.29 -13.30
N GLY A 242 51.51 17.49 -13.04
CA GLY A 242 50.93 18.75 -13.45
C GLY A 242 49.80 19.25 -12.56
N ARG A 243 49.51 18.60 -11.42
CA ARG A 243 48.54 19.08 -10.44
C ARG A 243 49.16 20.16 -9.57
N ARG A 244 48.40 21.24 -9.40
CA ARG A 244 48.80 22.32 -8.48
C ARG A 244 48.24 22.01 -7.09
N GLY A 245 49.09 22.05 -6.06
CA GLY A 245 48.75 21.85 -4.66
C GLY A 245 49.48 22.87 -3.77
N LEU A 246 48.98 23.04 -2.54
CA LEU A 246 49.66 23.83 -1.54
C LEU A 246 50.94 23.11 -1.09
N ARG A 247 52.02 23.89 -0.82
CA ARG A 247 53.25 23.34 -0.24
C ARG A 247 52.95 22.73 1.13
N ASP A 248 53.49 21.56 1.42
CA ASP A 248 53.27 20.84 2.69
C ASP A 248 53.80 21.61 3.91
N ASP A 249 54.75 22.50 3.69
CA ASP A 249 55.35 23.34 4.72
C ASP A 249 54.50 24.59 5.12
N LEU A 250 53.45 24.93 4.38
CA LEU A 250 52.52 26.03 4.66
C LEU A 250 51.59 25.81 5.85
N PHE A 251 51.48 24.59 6.34
CA PHE A 251 50.61 24.24 7.48
C PHE A 251 51.31 24.24 8.83
N VAL A 252 52.57 24.63 8.87
CA VAL A 252 53.38 24.75 10.11
C VAL A 252 53.26 26.15 10.64
N GLY A 253 52.50 26.31 11.73
CA GLY A 253 52.34 27.48 12.61
C GLY A 253 53.04 28.77 12.20
N LEU A 254 52.30 29.63 11.50
CA LEU A 254 52.76 30.96 11.11
C LEU A 254 52.46 31.95 12.24
N PRO A 255 53.46 32.70 12.71
CA PRO A 255 53.25 33.66 13.80
C PRO A 255 52.65 34.99 13.36
N ASP A 256 52.38 35.21 12.08
CA ASP A 256 51.90 36.47 11.52
C ASP A 256 50.44 36.50 11.08
N ASP A 257 49.91 37.71 10.94
CA ASP A 257 48.51 37.98 10.61
C ASP A 257 48.04 37.25 9.33
N PRO A 258 47.01 36.41 9.42
CA PRO A 258 46.49 35.65 8.28
C PRO A 258 46.11 36.51 7.07
N ALA A 259 45.79 37.78 7.25
CA ALA A 259 45.41 38.72 6.19
C ALA A 259 46.54 39.02 5.21
N ASN A 260 47.82 38.83 5.60
CA ASN A 260 48.96 39.11 4.76
C ASN A 260 49.58 37.91 4.04
N LEU A 261 49.06 36.72 4.30
CA LEU A 261 49.66 35.48 3.77
C LEU A 261 49.12 35.04 2.42
N GLY A 262 48.16 35.76 1.83
CA GLY A 262 47.54 35.36 0.56
C GLY A 262 46.73 34.05 0.63
N VAL A 263 46.40 33.58 1.85
CA VAL A 263 45.58 32.39 2.10
C VAL A 263 44.32 32.82 2.83
N THR A 264 43.17 32.47 2.23
CA THR A 264 41.86 32.71 2.84
C THR A 264 41.13 31.40 2.96
N VAL A 265 40.69 31.06 4.18
CA VAL A 265 39.84 29.88 4.41
C VAL A 265 38.38 30.33 4.33
N TYR A 266 37.67 29.82 3.35
CA TYR A 266 36.23 30.01 3.21
C TYR A 266 35.51 28.81 3.78
N SER A 267 34.82 28.99 4.90
CA SER A 267 33.99 27.98 5.54
C SER A 267 32.58 28.56 5.77
N PRO A 268 31.66 28.44 4.81
CA PRO A 268 30.32 29.00 4.95
C PRO A 268 29.53 28.24 6.02
N ALA A 269 28.69 28.99 6.76
CA ALA A 269 27.73 28.37 7.66
C ALA A 269 26.65 27.62 6.83
N LEU A 270 26.42 26.37 7.12
CA LEU A 270 25.38 25.57 6.45
C LEU A 270 24.00 25.97 6.97
N ARG A 271 23.01 26.03 6.08
CA ARG A 271 21.59 26.33 6.40
C ARG A 271 20.79 25.08 6.64
N GLU A 272 21.40 24.01 7.11
CA GLU A 272 20.82 22.66 7.27
C GLU A 272 19.50 22.68 8.04
N GLN A 273 19.40 23.42 9.15
CA GLN A 273 18.19 23.49 9.96
C GLN A 273 16.97 24.05 9.20
N SER A 274 17.18 25.01 8.31
CA SER A 274 16.11 25.57 7.47
C SER A 274 15.59 24.53 6.47
N TYR A 275 16.49 23.71 5.90
CA TYR A 275 16.10 22.61 5.02
C TYR A 275 15.39 21.49 5.76
N LEU A 276 15.86 21.12 6.95
CA LEU A 276 15.22 20.11 7.80
C LEU A 276 13.83 20.56 8.25
N ALA A 277 13.67 21.82 8.69
CA ALA A 277 12.36 22.38 9.02
C ALA A 277 11.42 22.36 7.82
N ARG A 278 11.88 22.76 6.63
CA ARG A 278 11.10 22.70 5.39
C ARG A 278 10.68 21.27 5.03
N LYS A 279 11.57 20.31 5.21
CA LYS A 279 11.27 18.88 5.00
C LYS A 279 10.15 18.43 5.93
N GLN A 280 10.20 18.77 7.22
CA GLN A 280 9.15 18.44 8.18
C GLN A 280 7.80 19.07 7.81
N ASP A 281 7.78 20.32 7.35
CA ASP A 281 6.55 20.98 6.87
C ASP A 281 5.92 20.25 5.67
N ILE A 282 6.76 19.83 4.71
CA ILE A 282 6.30 19.07 3.54
C ILE A 282 5.71 17.74 3.96
N LEU A 283 6.38 17.00 4.85
CA LEU A 283 5.88 15.70 5.34
C LEU A 283 4.56 15.85 6.10
N ARG A 284 4.42 16.88 6.94
CA ARG A 284 3.16 17.24 7.62
C ARG A 284 2.04 17.58 6.64
N GLY A 285 2.37 18.32 5.57
CA GLY A 285 1.44 18.63 4.48
C GLY A 285 0.96 17.37 3.76
N CYS A 286 1.86 16.42 3.48
CA CYS A 286 1.51 15.13 2.89
C CYS A 286 0.59 14.32 3.80
N GLU A 287 0.88 14.25 5.10
CA GLU A 287 0.02 13.56 6.08
C GLU A 287 -1.41 14.12 6.05
N SER A 288 -1.55 15.45 6.05
CA SER A 288 -2.86 16.11 6.04
C SER A 288 -3.63 15.89 4.74
N LEU A 289 -2.96 15.93 3.58
CA LEU A 289 -3.62 15.77 2.27
C LEU A 289 -4.08 14.33 2.00
N ILE A 290 -3.40 13.36 2.59
CA ILE A 290 -3.66 11.93 2.37
C ILE A 290 -4.58 11.35 3.46
N GLY A 291 -4.80 12.08 4.56
CA GLY A 291 -5.53 11.57 5.71
C GLY A 291 -4.70 10.61 6.57
N LEU A 292 -3.39 10.81 6.63
CA LEU A 292 -2.50 10.02 7.48
C LEU A 292 -2.43 10.63 8.89
N LYS A 293 -2.20 9.75 9.87
CA LYS A 293 -1.95 10.20 11.24
C LYS A 293 -0.68 11.05 11.31
N ARG A 294 -0.77 12.18 12.00
CA ARG A 294 0.38 13.06 12.25
C ARG A 294 1.51 12.30 12.96
N GLY A 295 2.70 12.38 12.43
CA GLY A 295 3.87 11.66 12.95
C GLY A 295 4.08 10.27 12.33
N LEU A 296 3.32 9.92 11.30
CA LEU A 296 3.53 8.69 10.54
C LEU A 296 4.68 8.85 9.53
N LEU A 297 4.80 10.04 8.94
CA LEU A 297 5.86 10.43 8.00
C LEU A 297 6.78 11.49 8.59
N SER A 298 6.23 12.44 9.36
CA SER A 298 6.94 13.53 10.00
C SER A 298 7.40 13.15 11.41
N GLU A 299 8.35 13.92 11.95
CA GLU A 299 8.73 13.82 13.35
C GLU A 299 7.64 14.42 14.25
N VAL A 300 7.41 13.77 15.38
CA VAL A 300 6.50 14.26 16.42
C VAL A 300 7.28 15.18 17.35
N GLU A 301 6.95 16.45 17.35
CA GLU A 301 7.48 17.37 18.34
C GLU A 301 7.00 16.94 19.74
N ALA A 302 7.92 16.93 20.70
CA ALA A 302 7.65 16.56 22.09
C ALA A 302 6.82 17.61 22.86
N THR A 303 6.00 18.40 22.16
CA THR A 303 5.09 19.36 22.77
C THR A 303 3.89 18.61 23.33
N GLU A 304 3.47 19.00 24.53
CA GLU A 304 2.27 18.49 25.21
C GLU A 304 1.04 18.65 24.32
N ARG A 305 0.69 17.59 23.61
CA ARG A 305 -0.56 17.54 22.84
C ARG A 305 -1.70 17.26 23.81
N THR A 306 -2.78 18.00 23.66
CA THR A 306 -4.00 17.68 24.37
C THR A 306 -4.55 16.32 23.89
N ALA A 307 -5.13 15.54 24.80
CA ALA A 307 -5.75 14.26 24.46
C ALA A 307 -6.77 14.39 23.30
N THR A 308 -7.44 15.55 23.21
CA THR A 308 -8.40 15.88 22.14
C THR A 308 -7.76 15.97 20.76
N GLU A 309 -6.58 16.58 20.65
CA GLU A 309 -5.86 16.69 19.35
C GLU A 309 -5.33 15.32 18.87
N VAL A 310 -4.87 14.49 19.81
CA VAL A 310 -4.44 13.12 19.50
C VAL A 310 -5.63 12.31 19.00
N THR A 311 -6.78 12.41 19.66
CA THR A 311 -8.00 11.67 19.30
C THR A 311 -8.53 12.11 17.93
N ALA A 312 -8.58 13.42 17.63
CA ALA A 312 -9.03 13.92 16.34
C ALA A 312 -8.11 13.47 15.18
N SER A 313 -6.80 13.56 15.36
CA SER A 313 -5.82 13.10 14.34
C SER A 313 -5.87 11.58 14.10
N THR A 314 -6.27 10.80 15.11
CA THR A 314 -6.44 9.36 14.97
C THR A 314 -7.74 9.03 14.24
N GLY A 315 -8.82 9.79 14.49
CA GLY A 315 -10.13 9.56 13.88
C GLY A 315 -10.12 9.65 12.35
N ASP A 316 -9.49 10.67 11.78
CA ASP A 316 -9.38 10.83 10.33
C ASP A 316 -8.58 9.69 9.67
N TYR A 317 -7.51 9.25 10.34
CA TYR A 317 -6.73 8.12 9.88
C TYR A 317 -7.51 6.80 9.90
N ASP A 318 -8.27 6.56 10.97
CA ASP A 318 -9.09 5.35 11.11
C ASP A 318 -10.18 5.31 10.03
N LEU A 319 -10.79 6.45 9.68
CA LEU A 319 -11.72 6.55 8.56
C LEU A 319 -11.05 6.20 7.22
N THR A 320 -9.85 6.72 6.98
CA THR A 320 -9.07 6.41 5.77
C THR A 320 -8.77 4.90 5.68
N ILE A 321 -8.40 4.25 6.77
CA ILE A 321 -8.14 2.81 6.79
C ILE A 321 -9.43 2.01 6.53
N ARG A 322 -10.56 2.39 7.15
CA ARG A 322 -11.87 1.75 6.93
C ARG A 322 -12.35 1.86 5.49
N ASP A 323 -12.11 2.97 4.83
CA ASP A 323 -12.44 3.14 3.42
C ASP A 323 -11.66 2.16 2.52
N PHE A 324 -10.37 1.93 2.81
CA PHE A 324 -9.57 0.94 2.09
C PHE A 324 -9.92 -0.50 2.47
N GLN A 325 -10.36 -0.76 3.70
CA GLN A 325 -10.89 -2.05 4.11
C GLN A 325 -12.18 -2.37 3.34
N ALA A 326 -13.12 -1.41 3.27
CA ALA A 326 -14.35 -1.54 2.50
C ALA A 326 -14.08 -1.74 0.99
N MET A 327 -13.08 -1.04 0.45
CA MET A 327 -12.64 -1.24 -0.94
C MET A 327 -12.19 -2.68 -1.18
N TRP A 328 -11.37 -3.25 -0.29
CA TRP A 328 -10.92 -4.64 -0.40
C TRP A 328 -12.07 -5.63 -0.24
N GLU A 329 -12.95 -5.41 0.73
CA GLU A 329 -14.13 -6.26 0.96
C GLU A 329 -15.02 -6.33 -0.29
N ASN A 330 -15.34 -5.20 -0.89
CA ASN A 330 -16.13 -5.14 -2.12
C ASN A 330 -15.46 -5.93 -3.27
N ALA A 331 -14.15 -5.74 -3.47
CA ALA A 331 -13.40 -6.45 -4.49
C ALA A 331 -13.33 -7.97 -4.21
N LEU A 332 -13.22 -8.37 -2.94
CA LEU A 332 -13.22 -9.77 -2.53
C LEU A 332 -14.57 -10.44 -2.82
N ARG A 333 -15.69 -9.79 -2.47
CA ARG A 333 -17.05 -10.26 -2.77
C ARG A 333 -17.29 -10.37 -4.27
N GLU A 334 -16.89 -9.36 -5.04
CA GLU A 334 -16.96 -9.35 -6.50
C GLU A 334 -16.14 -10.50 -7.09
N ALA A 335 -14.90 -10.71 -6.62
CA ALA A 335 -14.02 -11.77 -7.10
C ALA A 335 -14.58 -13.16 -6.81
N LEU A 336 -15.15 -13.41 -5.63
CA LEU A 336 -15.75 -14.71 -5.29
C LEU A 336 -17.03 -14.99 -6.10
N THR A 337 -17.88 -13.97 -6.30
CA THR A 337 -19.05 -14.07 -7.19
C THR A 337 -18.62 -14.38 -8.62
N LEU A 338 -17.55 -13.75 -9.09
CA LEU A 338 -16.98 -14.02 -10.39
C LEU A 338 -16.43 -15.45 -10.50
N CYS A 339 -15.78 -15.97 -9.45
CA CYS A 339 -15.33 -17.37 -9.41
C CYS A 339 -16.49 -18.35 -9.53
N ASP A 340 -17.64 -18.08 -8.89
CA ASP A 340 -18.83 -18.93 -9.04
C ASP A 340 -19.31 -18.93 -10.49
N ALA A 341 -19.47 -17.76 -11.11
CA ALA A 341 -19.92 -17.65 -12.49
C ALA A 341 -18.94 -18.33 -13.49
N LEU A 342 -17.64 -18.11 -13.31
CA LEU A 342 -16.62 -18.77 -14.12
C LEU A 342 -16.57 -20.28 -13.85
N GLY A 343 -16.66 -20.71 -12.58
CA GLY A 343 -16.69 -22.12 -12.20
C GLY A 343 -17.84 -22.87 -12.88
N ARG A 344 -19.02 -22.25 -12.95
CA ARG A 344 -20.18 -22.79 -13.71
C ARG A 344 -19.91 -22.83 -15.20
N ALA A 345 -19.38 -21.75 -15.77
CA ALA A 345 -19.07 -21.68 -17.21
C ALA A 345 -18.03 -22.73 -17.62
N TYR A 346 -17.09 -23.08 -16.74
CA TYR A 346 -16.08 -24.14 -16.97
C TYR A 346 -16.51 -25.52 -16.46
N GLY A 347 -17.69 -25.64 -15.85
CA GLY A 347 -18.19 -26.94 -15.31
C GLY A 347 -17.44 -27.41 -14.06
N LEU A 348 -16.78 -26.51 -13.33
CA LEU A 348 -16.04 -26.82 -12.09
C LEU A 348 -16.96 -26.89 -10.86
N CYS A 349 -18.12 -26.27 -10.91
CA CYS A 349 -19.10 -26.26 -9.83
C CYS A 349 -20.51 -26.36 -10.36
N SER A 350 -21.43 -26.90 -9.53
CA SER A 350 -22.86 -27.04 -9.80
C SER A 350 -23.65 -26.80 -8.51
N GLY A 351 -24.95 -26.60 -8.60
CA GLY A 351 -25.81 -26.34 -7.45
C GLY A 351 -26.30 -24.90 -7.37
N ALA A 352 -26.67 -24.42 -6.17
CA ALA A 352 -27.14 -23.05 -5.97
C ALA A 352 -26.01 -22.02 -6.22
N PRO A 353 -26.32 -20.81 -6.72
CA PRO A 353 -25.34 -19.75 -6.84
C PRO A 353 -24.69 -19.44 -5.48
N PHE A 354 -23.39 -19.14 -5.52
CA PHE A 354 -22.65 -18.71 -4.33
C PHE A 354 -23.13 -17.31 -3.92
N ASP A 355 -23.50 -17.18 -2.65
CA ASP A 355 -23.86 -15.92 -2.03
C ASP A 355 -22.72 -15.50 -1.08
N PRO A 356 -21.90 -14.48 -1.46
CA PRO A 356 -20.82 -14.04 -0.61
C PRO A 356 -21.32 -13.37 0.69
N ASP A 357 -22.52 -12.80 0.70
CA ASP A 357 -23.05 -12.12 1.88
C ASP A 357 -23.47 -13.11 2.98
N ALA A 358 -23.93 -14.29 2.58
CA ALA A 358 -24.29 -15.36 3.51
C ALA A 358 -23.09 -16.22 3.94
N ALA A 359 -22.10 -16.40 3.06
CA ALA A 359 -21.04 -17.38 3.27
C ALA A 359 -19.70 -16.80 3.75
N LEU A 360 -19.41 -15.52 3.42
CA LEU A 360 -18.12 -14.89 3.73
C LEU A 360 -18.23 -14.02 4.98
N THR A 361 -17.39 -14.32 5.95
CA THR A 361 -17.19 -13.47 7.14
C THR A 361 -15.80 -12.85 7.06
N LEU A 362 -15.75 -11.52 7.23
CA LEU A 362 -14.51 -10.76 7.37
C LEU A 362 -14.42 -10.23 8.79
N ASP A 363 -13.24 -10.37 9.36
CA ASP A 363 -12.88 -9.78 10.63
C ASP A 363 -11.69 -8.83 10.40
N TRP A 364 -11.89 -7.58 10.77
CA TRP A 364 -10.87 -6.51 10.64
C TRP A 364 -10.22 -6.19 11.97
N GLY A 365 -10.58 -6.94 13.03
CA GLY A 365 -10.19 -6.61 14.39
C GLY A 365 -10.88 -5.35 14.91
N ASP A 366 -10.49 -4.94 16.10
CA ASP A 366 -11.04 -3.75 16.76
C ASP A 366 -10.27 -2.46 16.42
N GLY A 367 -9.27 -2.54 15.55
CA GLY A 367 -8.41 -1.41 15.16
C GLY A 367 -7.44 -0.96 16.25
N VAL A 368 -7.40 -1.66 17.37
CA VAL A 368 -6.57 -1.34 18.53
C VAL A 368 -5.24 -2.08 18.44
N LEU A 369 -4.52 -1.90 17.36
CA LEU A 369 -3.21 -2.54 17.14
C LEU A 369 -2.15 -2.18 18.19
N TYR A 370 -2.40 -1.25 19.12
CA TYR A 370 -1.31 -0.65 19.89
C TYR A 370 -1.56 -0.41 21.37
N ASP A 371 -2.71 -0.80 21.90
CA ASP A 371 -2.83 -0.78 23.35
C ASP A 371 -3.65 -1.93 23.94
N ARG A 372 -3.19 -3.16 23.67
CA ARG A 372 -3.71 -4.35 24.37
C ARG A 372 -3.69 -4.15 25.89
N THR A 373 -2.72 -3.38 26.38
CA THR A 373 -2.61 -2.99 27.77
C THR A 373 -3.72 -2.01 28.17
N ARG A 374 -4.03 -1.05 27.31
CA ARG A 374 -5.09 -0.07 27.56
C ARG A 374 -6.47 -0.74 27.52
N THR A 375 -6.77 -1.51 26.49
CA THR A 375 -8.03 -2.24 26.38
C THR A 375 -8.18 -3.25 27.53
N TRP A 376 -7.09 -3.91 27.94
CA TRP A 376 -7.09 -4.78 29.11
C TRP A 376 -7.43 -4.01 30.39
N ASN A 377 -6.85 -2.83 30.58
CA ASN A 377 -7.16 -1.99 31.74
C ASN A 377 -8.62 -1.49 31.70
N GLU A 378 -9.14 -1.10 30.52
CA GLU A 378 -10.55 -0.74 30.36
C GLU A 378 -11.49 -1.92 30.69
N TYR A 379 -11.13 -3.14 30.29
CA TYR A 379 -11.88 -4.35 30.67
C TYR A 379 -11.79 -4.63 32.17
N LEU A 380 -10.64 -4.45 32.79
CA LEU A 380 -10.49 -4.58 34.25
C LEU A 380 -11.36 -3.56 34.99
N ASP A 381 -11.35 -2.30 34.53
CA ASP A 381 -12.19 -1.24 35.08
C ASP A 381 -13.69 -1.58 34.96
N MET A 382 -14.12 -2.15 33.83
CA MET A 382 -15.49 -2.62 33.63
C MET A 382 -15.84 -3.82 34.52
N VAL A 383 -14.89 -4.73 34.73
CA VAL A 383 -15.07 -5.88 35.65
C VAL A 383 -15.18 -5.39 37.08
N ASP A 384 -14.31 -4.46 37.49
CA ASP A 384 -14.33 -3.88 38.82
C ASP A 384 -15.58 -3.04 39.09
N ALA A 385 -16.10 -2.38 38.08
CA ALA A 385 -17.38 -1.68 38.09
C ALA A 385 -18.61 -2.62 38.06
N GLY A 386 -18.42 -3.92 37.86
CA GLY A 386 -19.49 -4.91 37.74
C GLY A 386 -20.28 -4.84 36.44
N LEU A 387 -19.75 -4.17 35.42
CA LEU A 387 -20.37 -3.98 34.10
C LEU A 387 -20.03 -5.11 33.12
N LEU A 388 -18.91 -5.80 33.31
CA LEU A 388 -18.43 -6.88 32.49
C LEU A 388 -18.16 -8.14 33.32
N ARG A 389 -18.51 -9.30 32.77
CA ARG A 389 -18.13 -10.58 33.40
C ARG A 389 -16.63 -10.82 33.23
N PRO A 390 -15.90 -11.22 34.29
CA PRO A 390 -14.45 -11.45 34.20
C PRO A 390 -14.05 -12.49 33.15
N GLU A 391 -14.92 -13.49 32.90
CA GLU A 391 -14.70 -14.52 31.91
C GLU A 391 -14.62 -13.95 30.49
N LEU A 392 -15.38 -12.89 30.19
CA LEU A 392 -15.38 -12.22 28.89
C LEU A 392 -14.07 -11.44 28.68
N ALA A 393 -13.57 -10.78 29.73
CA ALA A 393 -12.27 -10.11 29.68
C ALA A 393 -11.13 -11.11 29.44
N LEU A 394 -11.17 -12.27 30.10
CA LEU A 394 -10.20 -13.34 29.91
C LEU A 394 -10.34 -13.99 28.51
N ALA A 395 -11.57 -14.18 28.01
CA ALA A 395 -11.82 -14.68 26.68
C ALA A 395 -11.18 -13.79 25.62
N TRP A 396 -11.39 -12.50 25.74
CA TRP A 396 -10.75 -11.52 24.84
C TRP A 396 -9.22 -11.55 24.95
N TYR A 397 -8.67 -11.56 26.18
CA TYR A 397 -7.22 -11.54 26.40
C TYR A 397 -6.51 -12.77 25.82
N PHE A 398 -7.09 -13.95 25.94
CA PHE A 398 -6.53 -15.22 25.47
C PHE A 398 -7.07 -15.66 24.10
N GLY A 399 -8.01 -14.92 23.47
CA GLY A 399 -8.62 -15.29 22.21
C GLY A 399 -9.45 -16.59 22.28
N LEU A 400 -10.20 -16.78 23.39
CA LEU A 400 -10.96 -18.01 23.64
C LEU A 400 -12.41 -17.86 23.14
N PRO A 401 -13.06 -18.97 22.70
CA PRO A 401 -14.48 -18.98 22.41
C PRO A 401 -15.30 -18.56 23.65
N HIS A 402 -16.33 -17.73 23.45
CA HIS A 402 -17.14 -17.17 24.54
C HIS A 402 -18.62 -16.98 24.15
N GLU A 403 -19.04 -17.64 23.07
CA GLU A 403 -20.40 -17.50 22.52
C GLU A 403 -21.44 -18.29 23.33
N THR A 404 -21.01 -19.34 24.03
CA THR A 404 -21.91 -20.19 24.83
C THR A 404 -21.60 -20.13 26.31
N GLU A 405 -22.63 -20.40 27.15
CA GLU A 405 -22.44 -20.48 28.61
C GLU A 405 -21.50 -21.63 29.02
N ALA A 406 -21.38 -22.65 28.17
CA ALA A 406 -20.42 -23.75 28.36
C ALA A 406 -18.99 -23.27 28.18
N ASP A 407 -18.73 -22.38 27.21
CA ASP A 407 -17.41 -21.77 26.98
C ASP A 407 -17.01 -20.89 28.16
N LEU A 408 -17.93 -20.07 28.65
CA LEU A 408 -17.69 -19.23 29.82
C LEU A 408 -17.44 -20.05 31.10
N ALA A 409 -18.15 -21.16 31.28
CA ALA A 409 -17.90 -22.09 32.38
C ALA A 409 -16.51 -22.74 32.29
N ALA A 410 -16.07 -23.11 31.10
CA ALA A 410 -14.73 -23.65 30.86
C ALA A 410 -13.63 -22.62 31.18
N ILE A 411 -13.82 -21.35 30.79
CA ILE A 411 -12.90 -20.26 31.09
C ILE A 411 -12.84 -20.04 32.62
N ARG A 412 -14.00 -20.00 33.28
CA ARG A 412 -14.10 -19.86 34.73
C ARG A 412 -13.34 -20.96 35.46
N GLY A 413 -13.56 -22.22 35.07
CA GLY A 413 -12.92 -23.38 35.71
C GLY A 413 -11.39 -23.45 35.48
N ARG A 414 -10.89 -22.89 34.38
CA ARG A 414 -9.48 -23.04 34.00
C ARG A 414 -8.61 -21.83 34.40
N TYR A 415 -9.16 -20.63 34.38
CA TYR A 415 -8.39 -19.39 34.49
C TYR A 415 -8.75 -18.56 35.75
N MET A 416 -9.89 -18.79 36.37
CA MET A 416 -10.31 -18.03 37.55
C MET A 416 -10.04 -18.82 38.82
N PRO A 417 -9.50 -18.19 39.87
CA PRO A 417 -9.37 -18.85 41.18
C PRO A 417 -10.74 -19.23 41.73
N GLY A 418 -10.88 -20.47 42.20
CA GLY A 418 -12.13 -20.91 42.85
C GLY A 418 -12.51 -19.96 43.99
N THR A 419 -13.78 -19.62 44.06
CA THR A 419 -14.34 -18.81 45.16
C THR A 419 -13.95 -19.47 46.49
N LYS A 420 -13.10 -18.84 47.28
CA LYS A 420 -12.87 -19.25 48.65
C LYS A 420 -14.21 -19.07 49.40
N GLU A 421 -14.83 -20.16 49.79
CA GLU A 421 -15.94 -20.10 50.77
C GLU A 421 -15.43 -19.36 52.00
N VAL A 422 -15.95 -18.16 52.22
CA VAL A 422 -15.80 -17.47 53.50
C VAL A 422 -16.62 -18.30 54.51
N LYS A 423 -15.94 -19.11 55.29
CA LYS A 423 -16.56 -19.75 56.47
C LYS A 423 -17.06 -18.62 57.36
N PRO A 424 -18.34 -18.61 57.75
CA PRO A 424 -18.82 -17.68 58.77
C PRO A 424 -18.10 -18.00 60.09
N ASP A 425 -17.36 -17.02 60.59
CA ASP A 425 -16.65 -17.11 61.86
C ASP A 425 -17.66 -17.30 62.98
N GLY A 426 -17.53 -18.46 63.63
CA GLY A 426 -18.38 -18.83 64.74
C GLY A 426 -18.03 -18.07 66.02
N THR A 427 -19.05 -17.47 66.53
CA THR A 427 -19.36 -17.26 67.98
C THR A 427 -18.18 -17.42 68.93
N GLN A 428 -17.70 -16.33 69.43
CA GLN A 428 -17.09 -16.34 70.84
C GLN A 428 -18.20 -16.33 71.84
N ALA A 429 -18.26 -17.39 72.67
CA ALA A 429 -18.90 -17.39 73.91
C ALA A 429 -17.81 -17.41 75.00
N GLN A 430 -17.93 -16.48 75.98
CA GLN A 430 -17.28 -16.27 77.23
C GLN A 430 -15.81 -15.86 77.27
#